data_45a01149a678ed8551a1439ad51711e9
#
_entry.id   45a01149a678ed8551a1439ad51711e9
#
_cell.length_a   1.000
_cell.length_b   1.000
_cell.length_c   1.000
_cell.angle_alpha   90.00
_cell.angle_beta   90.00
_cell.angle_gamma   90.00
#
_symmetry.space_group_name_H-M   'P 1'
#
loop_
_entity.id
_entity.type
_entity.pdbx_description
1 polymer ?
#
loop_
_entity_poly.entity_id
_entity_poly.type
_entity_poly.pdbx_seq_one_letter_code
_entity_poly.pdbx_strand_id
1 'polypeptide(L)'
;MKFTKKSKIFTMGIVLALTISSLVGCSSKEKSNEGNKAASGYENINAKETEDLLASGDDIVVVDVRSKDEYDMGHIDRAMHIDYNEFNDNLSKLDDYKDKTVLLYCKTGNRSEKAAKILEKNGFKKVYNAEDGVEEHDYKLVK
;
A
#
# COMPACT_ATOMS: atom_id res chain seq x y z
N MET A 1 -13.33 30.02 -48.67
CA MET A 1 -13.51 31.27 -47.93
C MET A 1 -12.48 31.32 -46.81
N LYS A 2 -11.62 32.32 -46.85
CA LYS A 2 -10.55 32.58 -45.91
C LYS A 2 -11.12 33.28 -44.69
N PHE A 3 -10.73 32.93 -43.47
CA PHE A 3 -10.62 33.90 -42.37
C PHE A 3 -9.45 33.56 -41.46
N THR A 4 -8.54 34.39 -41.53
CA THR A 4 -7.34 34.80 -40.85
C THR A 4 -7.56 35.02 -39.33
N LYS A 5 -6.66 34.47 -38.51
CA LYS A 5 -5.68 35.13 -37.66
C LYS A 5 -6.14 36.26 -36.73
N LYS A 6 -5.86 36.08 -35.44
CA LYS A 6 -5.19 37.16 -34.64
C LYS A 6 -4.62 36.60 -33.34
N SER A 7 -3.31 36.58 -33.29
CA SER A 7 -2.44 36.56 -32.12
C SER A 7 -2.64 37.88 -31.32
N LYS A 8 -2.68 37.79 -29.99
CA LYS A 8 -2.34 38.92 -29.12
C LYS A 8 -1.36 38.45 -28.05
N ILE A 9 -0.14 38.81 -28.30
CA ILE A 9 0.95 38.92 -27.33
C ILE A 9 0.61 40.07 -26.39
N PHE A 10 0.68 39.84 -25.10
CA PHE A 10 0.71 40.89 -24.12
C PHE A 10 1.91 40.73 -23.21
N THR A 11 2.81 41.65 -23.39
CA THR A 11 4.09 41.78 -22.72
C THR A 11 3.95 42.48 -21.37
N MET A 12 4.73 42.04 -20.43
CA MET A 12 5.54 42.82 -19.49
C MET A 12 4.86 43.56 -18.34
N GLY A 13 5.29 43.21 -17.15
CA GLY A 13 5.12 43.99 -15.93
C GLY A 13 5.89 43.37 -14.78
N ILE A 14 7.20 43.69 -14.72
CA ILE A 14 8.06 43.43 -13.56
C ILE A 14 7.68 44.42 -12.47
N VAL A 15 7.31 43.95 -11.30
CA VAL A 15 7.41 44.72 -10.05
C VAL A 15 8.03 43.90 -8.98
N LEU A 16 9.24 44.24 -8.67
CA LEU A 16 10.07 43.83 -7.56
C LEU A 16 9.57 44.53 -6.29
N ALA A 17 9.20 43.81 -5.27
CA ALA A 17 9.12 44.33 -3.92
C ALA A 17 9.52 43.26 -2.89
N LEU A 18 10.72 43.45 -2.39
CA LEU A 18 11.25 42.81 -1.21
C LEU A 18 10.56 43.33 0.04
N THR A 19 9.96 42.50 0.86
CA THR A 19 9.84 42.75 2.29
C THR A 19 10.09 41.46 3.06
N ILE A 20 11.18 41.47 3.77
CA ILE A 20 11.57 40.56 4.82
C ILE A 20 10.71 40.84 6.04
N SER A 21 10.02 39.86 6.58
CA SER A 21 9.62 39.87 7.99
C SER A 21 9.57 38.44 8.50
N SER A 22 10.55 38.14 9.30
CA SER A 22 10.66 37.00 10.19
C SER A 22 9.63 37.08 11.30
N LEU A 23 8.88 36.02 11.55
CA LEU A 23 8.32 35.70 12.87
C LEU A 23 8.23 34.19 13.04
N VAL A 24 8.98 33.76 14.04
CA VAL A 24 8.99 32.47 14.69
C VAL A 24 7.62 32.16 15.27
N GLY A 25 7.11 30.95 15.04
CA GLY A 25 5.91 30.44 15.67
C GLY A 25 5.90 28.92 15.63
N CYS A 26 6.12 28.32 16.76
CA CYS A 26 6.24 26.88 17.02
C CYS A 26 5.02 26.04 16.67
N SER A 27 5.31 24.82 16.24
CA SER A 27 4.67 23.56 16.66
C SER A 27 3.27 23.26 16.18
N SER A 28 3.21 22.41 15.17
CA SER A 28 2.33 21.23 15.18
C SER A 28 2.93 20.21 14.23
N LYS A 29 3.36 19.08 14.78
CA LYS A 29 3.78 17.91 14.00
C LYS A 29 2.55 17.28 13.36
N GLU A 30 2.19 17.69 12.17
CA GLU A 30 1.48 16.81 11.26
C GLU A 30 2.54 16.05 10.46
N LYS A 31 2.78 14.81 10.85
CA LYS A 31 3.45 13.84 10.00
C LYS A 31 2.49 13.46 8.89
N SER A 32 2.44 14.26 7.85
CA SER A 32 2.04 13.76 6.54
C SER A 32 3.18 12.89 6.06
N ASN A 33 3.03 11.59 6.22
CA ASN A 33 3.91 10.61 5.62
C ASN A 33 3.55 10.54 4.14
N GLU A 34 4.11 11.45 3.35
CA GLU A 34 4.14 11.28 1.90
C GLU A 34 5.04 10.08 1.62
N GLY A 35 4.37 8.93 1.42
CA GLY A 35 5.01 7.68 1.08
C GLY A 35 5.89 7.85 -0.14
N ASN A 36 7.18 7.66 0.05
CA ASN A 36 8.15 7.51 -1.01
C ASN A 36 7.75 6.29 -1.86
N LYS A 37 7.10 6.55 -3.01
CA LYS A 37 6.69 5.54 -3.97
C LYS A 37 7.93 5.00 -4.67
N ALA A 38 8.58 4.01 -4.05
CA ALA A 38 9.63 3.24 -4.69
C ALA A 38 9.00 2.43 -5.83
N ALA A 39 9.47 2.66 -7.05
CA ALA A 39 9.15 1.82 -8.20
C ALA A 39 9.77 0.44 -7.96
N SER A 40 8.92 -0.61 -7.99
CA SER A 40 9.22 -2.02 -7.70
C SER A 40 9.52 -2.31 -6.22
N GLY A 41 8.52 -2.79 -5.53
CA GLY A 41 8.65 -3.18 -4.14
C GLY A 41 7.29 -3.58 -3.58
N TYR A 42 7.30 -4.11 -2.36
CA TYR A 42 6.08 -4.17 -1.58
C TYR A 42 5.86 -2.83 -0.86
N GLU A 43 4.64 -2.58 -0.45
CA GLU A 43 4.23 -1.39 0.29
C GLU A 43 3.58 -1.80 1.62
N ASN A 44 4.00 -1.16 2.70
CA ASN A 44 3.33 -1.29 3.99
C ASN A 44 2.12 -0.36 4.00
N ILE A 45 0.96 -0.90 4.32
CA ILE A 45 -0.29 -0.15 4.45
C ILE A 45 -0.87 -0.33 5.84
N ASN A 46 -1.43 0.74 6.38
CA ASN A 46 -2.07 0.72 7.70
C ASN A 46 -3.46 0.05 7.66
N ALA A 47 -4.08 -0.11 8.83
CA ALA A 47 -5.37 -0.78 8.95
C ALA A 47 -6.46 -0.15 8.09
N LYS A 48 -6.53 1.19 8.05
CA LYS A 48 -7.53 1.88 7.24
C LYS A 48 -7.33 1.63 5.74
N GLU A 49 -6.10 1.75 5.26
CA GLU A 49 -5.75 1.48 3.86
C GLU A 49 -6.00 0.01 3.50
N THR A 50 -5.75 -0.90 4.44
CA THR A 50 -6.07 -2.33 4.29
C THR A 50 -7.57 -2.56 4.15
N GLU A 51 -8.40 -1.93 5.00
CA GLU A 51 -9.87 -2.02 4.88
C GLU A 51 -10.38 -1.40 3.58
N ASP A 52 -9.85 -0.23 3.19
CA ASP A 52 -10.20 0.43 1.93
C ASP A 52 -9.86 -0.48 0.72
N LEU A 53 -8.70 -1.15 0.76
CA LEU A 53 -8.29 -2.11 -0.27
C LEU A 53 -9.22 -3.33 -0.31
N LEU A 54 -9.54 -3.92 0.84
CA LEU A 54 -10.47 -5.06 0.94
C LEU A 54 -11.89 -4.71 0.45
N ALA A 55 -12.32 -3.47 0.65
CA ALA A 55 -13.63 -2.96 0.24
C ALA A 55 -13.69 -2.45 -1.20
N SER A 56 -12.56 -2.29 -1.88
CA SER A 56 -12.48 -1.68 -3.23
C SER A 56 -13.26 -2.45 -4.29
N GLY A 57 -13.50 -3.73 -4.09
CA GLY A 57 -14.10 -4.62 -5.10
C GLY A 57 -13.12 -5.05 -6.20
N ASP A 58 -11.86 -4.67 -6.08
CA ASP A 58 -10.80 -5.09 -6.98
C ASP A 58 -10.52 -6.61 -6.85
N ASP A 59 -9.97 -7.21 -7.90
CA ASP A 59 -9.53 -8.61 -7.88
C ASP A 59 -8.20 -8.73 -7.14
N ILE A 60 -8.29 -8.79 -5.81
CA ILE A 60 -7.15 -8.92 -4.92
C ILE A 60 -7.01 -10.35 -4.39
N VAL A 61 -5.79 -10.78 -4.20
CA VAL A 61 -5.43 -12.04 -3.54
C VAL A 61 -5.02 -11.74 -2.12
N VAL A 62 -5.80 -12.18 -1.16
CA VAL A 62 -5.52 -12.03 0.27
C VAL A 62 -4.79 -13.27 0.77
N VAL A 63 -3.65 -13.11 1.44
CA VAL A 63 -2.83 -14.22 1.94
C VAL A 63 -2.59 -14.06 3.44
N ASP A 64 -3.08 -15.02 4.20
CA ASP A 64 -2.79 -15.16 5.62
C ASP A 64 -1.51 -15.99 5.80
N VAL A 65 -0.47 -15.38 6.39
CA VAL A 65 0.80 -16.08 6.63
C VAL A 65 0.99 -16.48 8.10
N ARG A 66 -0.09 -16.54 8.87
CA ARG A 66 -0.09 -17.04 10.24
C ARG A 66 -0.01 -18.57 10.26
N SER A 67 0.12 -19.13 11.47
CA SER A 67 0.02 -20.58 11.63
C SER A 67 -1.40 -21.08 11.30
N LYS A 68 -1.50 -22.39 11.05
CA LYS A 68 -2.80 -23.02 10.75
C LYS A 68 -3.80 -22.83 11.89
N ASP A 69 -3.35 -22.94 13.14
CA ASP A 69 -4.22 -22.74 14.31
C ASP A 69 -4.74 -21.32 14.40
N GLU A 70 -3.89 -20.30 14.13
CA GLU A 70 -4.31 -18.90 14.09
C GLU A 70 -5.33 -18.64 12.99
N TYR A 71 -5.12 -19.23 11.81
CA TYR A 71 -6.05 -19.13 10.68
C TYR A 71 -7.42 -19.74 11.01
N ASP A 72 -7.45 -20.91 11.62
CA ASP A 72 -8.68 -21.64 11.97
C ASP A 72 -9.48 -20.95 13.09
N MET A 73 -8.82 -20.17 13.95
CA MET A 73 -9.51 -19.34 14.94
C MET A 73 -10.30 -18.19 14.31
N GLY A 74 -9.92 -17.77 13.12
CA GLY A 74 -10.60 -16.73 12.34
C GLY A 74 -9.62 -16.05 11.39
N HIS A 75 -10.08 -15.76 10.16
CA HIS A 75 -9.26 -15.16 9.10
C HIS A 75 -10.09 -14.14 8.29
N ILE A 76 -9.41 -13.27 7.54
CA ILE A 76 -10.08 -12.35 6.62
C ILE A 76 -10.78 -13.15 5.52
N ASP A 77 -12.00 -12.79 5.19
CA ASP A 77 -12.81 -13.51 4.20
C ASP A 77 -12.03 -13.76 2.90
N ARG A 78 -12.15 -14.98 2.39
CA ARG A 78 -11.45 -15.45 1.17
C ARG A 78 -9.92 -15.43 1.24
N ALA A 79 -9.32 -15.26 2.41
CA ALA A 79 -7.86 -15.35 2.54
C ALA A 79 -7.35 -16.76 2.23
N MET A 80 -6.34 -16.84 1.38
CA MET A 80 -5.56 -18.06 1.16
C MET A 80 -4.59 -18.23 2.33
N HIS A 81 -4.53 -19.43 2.90
CA HIS A 81 -3.58 -19.74 3.97
C HIS A 81 -2.27 -20.29 3.43
N ILE A 82 -1.16 -19.65 3.77
CA ILE A 82 0.20 -20.17 3.54
C ILE A 82 1.04 -19.80 4.77
N ASP A 83 1.30 -20.78 5.65
CA ASP A 83 2.15 -20.54 6.83
C ASP A 83 3.51 -19.95 6.42
N TYR A 84 3.94 -18.89 7.12
CA TYR A 84 5.21 -18.24 6.83
C TYR A 84 6.41 -19.21 6.88
N ASN A 85 6.38 -20.19 7.78
CA ASN A 85 7.45 -21.17 7.89
C ASN A 85 7.59 -22.08 6.66
N GLU A 86 6.50 -22.22 5.91
CA GLU A 86 6.44 -23.04 4.68
C GLU A 86 6.30 -22.16 3.42
N PHE A 87 6.43 -20.83 3.56
CA PHE A 87 6.07 -19.87 2.50
C PHE A 87 6.89 -20.08 1.23
N ASN A 88 8.21 -20.31 1.37
CA ASN A 88 9.09 -20.55 0.22
C ASN A 88 8.72 -21.84 -0.52
N ASP A 89 8.39 -22.92 0.20
CA ASP A 89 8.05 -24.21 -0.37
C ASP A 89 6.68 -24.19 -1.08
N ASN A 90 5.81 -23.27 -0.66
CA ASN A 90 4.47 -23.08 -1.20
C ASN A 90 4.32 -21.87 -2.15
N LEU A 91 5.41 -21.21 -2.50
CA LEU A 91 5.41 -20.00 -3.32
C LEU A 91 4.74 -20.24 -4.69
N SER A 92 4.87 -21.42 -5.27
CA SER A 92 4.25 -21.79 -6.54
C SER A 92 2.73 -21.72 -6.55
N LYS A 93 2.08 -21.77 -5.38
CA LYS A 93 0.63 -21.55 -5.26
C LYS A 93 0.20 -20.14 -5.66
N LEU A 94 1.14 -19.21 -5.68
CA LEU A 94 0.91 -17.80 -6.00
C LEU A 94 1.38 -17.41 -7.41
N ASP A 95 1.96 -18.32 -8.19
CA ASP A 95 2.55 -18.00 -9.50
C ASP A 95 1.56 -17.36 -10.49
N ASP A 96 0.30 -17.77 -10.46
CA ASP A 96 -0.75 -17.22 -11.32
C ASP A 96 -1.18 -15.80 -10.94
N TYR A 97 -0.71 -15.30 -9.80
CA TYR A 97 -1.11 -14.00 -9.25
C TYR A 97 -0.01 -12.94 -9.32
N LYS A 98 1.08 -13.17 -10.04
CA LYS A 98 2.21 -12.23 -10.15
C LYS A 98 1.84 -10.85 -10.68
N ASP A 99 0.83 -10.79 -11.53
CA ASP A 99 0.31 -9.54 -12.11
C ASP A 99 -0.88 -8.95 -11.33
N LYS A 100 -1.38 -9.66 -10.32
CA LYS A 100 -2.50 -9.23 -9.48
C LYS A 100 -2.01 -8.44 -8.27
N THR A 101 -2.93 -7.77 -7.62
CA THR A 101 -2.71 -7.17 -6.31
C THR A 101 -2.74 -8.27 -5.25
N VAL A 102 -1.66 -8.40 -4.49
CA VAL A 102 -1.54 -9.37 -3.38
C VAL A 102 -1.45 -8.61 -2.07
N LEU A 103 -2.37 -8.89 -1.16
CA LEU A 103 -2.36 -8.39 0.20
C LEU A 103 -1.94 -9.49 1.16
N LEU A 104 -0.86 -9.27 1.87
CA LEU A 104 -0.37 -10.18 2.91
C LEU A 104 -0.69 -9.63 4.29
N TYR A 105 -1.10 -10.50 5.20
CA TYR A 105 -1.24 -10.14 6.60
C TYR A 105 -0.80 -11.26 7.53
N CYS A 106 -0.48 -10.90 8.76
CA CYS A 106 -0.24 -11.85 9.84
C CYS A 106 -0.80 -11.30 11.16
N LYS A 107 -0.25 -11.72 12.29
CA LYS A 107 -0.70 -11.25 13.60
C LYS A 107 -0.33 -9.77 13.85
N THR A 108 0.93 -9.40 13.56
CA THR A 108 1.54 -8.10 13.91
C THR A 108 2.27 -7.43 12.72
N GLY A 109 2.02 -7.83 11.48
CA GLY A 109 2.69 -7.31 10.29
C GLY A 109 4.10 -7.84 10.01
N ASN A 110 4.80 -8.42 11.00
CA ASN A 110 6.22 -8.81 10.85
C ASN A 110 6.44 -10.02 9.92
N ARG A 111 5.66 -11.10 10.06
CA ARG A 111 5.77 -12.29 9.18
C ARG A 111 5.35 -11.95 7.77
N SER A 112 4.28 -11.18 7.62
CA SER A 112 3.76 -10.76 6.32
C SER A 112 4.70 -9.80 5.60
N GLU A 113 5.40 -8.92 6.29
CA GLU A 113 6.44 -8.09 5.70
C GLU A 113 7.59 -8.92 5.11
N LYS A 114 8.03 -9.94 5.84
CA LYS A 114 9.07 -10.86 5.32
C LYS A 114 8.59 -11.66 4.11
N ALA A 115 7.33 -12.10 4.12
CA ALA A 115 6.70 -12.77 2.98
C ALA A 115 6.56 -11.81 1.78
N ALA A 116 6.20 -10.54 2.01
CA ALA A 116 6.14 -9.52 0.96
C ALA A 116 7.49 -9.32 0.26
N LYS A 117 8.59 -9.28 1.03
CA LYS A 117 9.96 -9.24 0.48
C LYS A 117 10.29 -10.46 -0.39
N ILE A 118 9.75 -11.63 -0.05
CA ILE A 118 9.93 -12.84 -0.87
C ILE A 118 9.15 -12.68 -2.19
N LEU A 119 7.89 -12.24 -2.15
CA LEU A 119 7.09 -12.03 -3.35
C LEU A 119 7.71 -10.99 -4.28
N GLU A 120 8.18 -9.86 -3.75
CA GLU A 120 8.89 -8.84 -4.52
C GLU A 120 10.07 -9.43 -5.31
N LYS A 121 10.94 -10.21 -4.63
CA LYS A 121 12.09 -10.85 -5.26
C LYS A 121 11.71 -11.90 -6.32
N ASN A 122 10.49 -12.41 -6.28
CA ASN A 122 9.95 -13.40 -7.21
C ASN A 122 9.06 -12.79 -8.30
N GLY A 123 9.12 -11.46 -8.48
CA GLY A 123 8.53 -10.77 -9.63
C GLY A 123 7.05 -10.43 -9.50
N PHE A 124 6.51 -10.44 -8.28
CA PHE A 124 5.17 -9.92 -8.02
C PHE A 124 5.16 -8.40 -8.12
N LYS A 125 4.18 -7.84 -8.86
CA LYS A 125 4.19 -6.43 -9.25
C LYS A 125 3.52 -5.49 -8.26
N LYS A 126 2.52 -5.99 -7.52
CA LYS A 126 1.73 -5.20 -6.58
C LYS A 126 1.54 -6.01 -5.30
N VAL A 127 2.38 -5.74 -4.32
CA VAL A 127 2.38 -6.44 -3.04
C VAL A 127 2.17 -5.44 -1.91
N TYR A 128 1.18 -5.70 -1.07
CA TYR A 128 0.89 -4.92 0.12
C TYR A 128 1.07 -5.76 1.38
N ASN A 129 1.63 -5.17 2.41
CA ASN A 129 1.71 -5.73 3.74
C ASN A 129 0.81 -4.94 4.68
N ALA A 130 -0.18 -5.58 5.30
CA ALA A 130 -0.96 -5.00 6.38
C ALA A 130 -0.08 -4.91 7.64
N GLU A 131 0.49 -3.74 7.90
CA GLU A 131 1.53 -3.55 8.93
C GLU A 131 1.01 -3.70 10.35
N ASP A 132 -0.26 -3.38 10.60
CA ASP A 132 -0.87 -3.50 11.93
C ASP A 132 -1.25 -4.97 12.27
N GLY A 133 -1.41 -5.82 11.26
CA GLY A 133 -1.85 -7.20 11.44
C GLY A 133 -3.25 -7.30 12.09
N VAL A 134 -3.64 -8.52 12.46
CA VAL A 134 -4.98 -8.75 13.06
C VAL A 134 -4.98 -8.60 14.59
N GLU A 135 -3.86 -8.31 15.22
CA GLU A 135 -3.78 -8.09 16.66
C GLU A 135 -4.06 -6.64 17.05
N GLU A 136 -3.61 -5.69 16.23
CA GLU A 136 -3.72 -4.25 16.52
C GLU A 136 -4.97 -3.62 15.89
N HIS A 137 -5.63 -4.34 14.96
CA HIS A 137 -6.85 -3.89 14.32
C HIS A 137 -7.90 -4.99 14.27
N ASP A 138 -9.16 -4.63 14.60
CA ASP A 138 -10.31 -5.55 14.66
C ASP A 138 -10.92 -5.75 13.27
N TYR A 139 -10.21 -6.47 12.40
CA TYR A 139 -10.75 -6.85 11.09
C TYR A 139 -11.93 -7.83 11.26
N LYS A 140 -12.90 -7.73 10.37
CA LYS A 140 -13.98 -8.72 10.30
C LYS A 140 -13.41 -10.08 9.87
N LEU A 141 -13.33 -11.01 10.82
CA LEU A 141 -12.85 -12.37 10.56
C LEU A 141 -14.01 -13.34 10.36
N VAL A 142 -13.79 -14.34 9.51
CA VAL A 142 -14.67 -15.50 9.29
C VAL A 142 -13.98 -16.78 9.75
N LYS A 143 -14.74 -17.90 9.90
CA LYS A 143 -14.21 -19.23 10.24
C LYS A 143 -14.48 -20.21 9.12
#